data_909451777afcea6a39584c4f00528e2a
#
_entry.id   909451777afcea6a39584c4f00528e2a
#
_cell.length_a   1.000
_cell.length_b   1.000
_cell.length_c   1.000
_cell.angle_alpha   90.00
_cell.angle_beta   90.00
_cell.angle_gamma   90.00
#
_symmetry.space_group_name_H-M   'P 1'
#
loop_
_entity.id
_entity.type
_entity.pdbx_description
1 polymer ?
#
loop_
_entity_poly.entity_id
_entity_poly.type
_entity_poly.pdbx_seq_one_letter_code
_entity_poly.pdbx_strand_id
1 'polypeptide(L)'
;MKDVDVVIVGAGSAGLSAAKTLRAAGFSFKLLEAMNRVGGRAWTSDQHFGVPFDIGCAWLHAADRNPYFPEAKAAAWTLHHHDMNVDHLYYRERKASEAEEAAMEVADARLLELVAARQVREGDDDRLSALLAKGHAPRAAATFAGPMDFGADEDEISIRDFQAAADLDPNYFTREGFGTLVARFGADVPVELSTPVRKILWDGPGVACVTDRGTIRAKAVIVTASPAVLAFEEIAFSPALPDGHFAAFFDLPMGMLTKLPVEISGTRLGLEPFDDLLIERLARHDIYFLCFPFDFDLMVGFVGGDFAWEMSAAGEAAGIDFVVDRLCGIFGGDVRKHVGRAMMTNWGAERFVRGAYAAARPGRSQARATLMQPVAEKIFFAGEHLAGPLMQTCGGARLSGEAVAREVVAQLAAK
;
A
#
# COMPACT_ATOMS: atom_id res chain seq x y z
N MET A 1 30.76 -22.34 -3.19
CA MET A 1 29.90 -22.82 -4.30
C MET A 1 28.60 -22.03 -4.18
N LYS A 2 28.09 -21.49 -5.25
CA LYS A 2 26.77 -20.80 -5.27
C LYS A 2 25.66 -21.81 -5.52
N ASP A 3 24.52 -21.62 -4.90
CA ASP A 3 23.37 -22.50 -5.08
C ASP A 3 22.48 -22.03 -6.26
N VAL A 4 22.36 -20.69 -6.47
CA VAL A 4 21.61 -20.06 -7.56
C VAL A 4 22.30 -18.76 -8.02
N ASP A 5 21.83 -18.16 -9.10
CA ASP A 5 22.34 -16.85 -9.54
C ASP A 5 21.82 -15.71 -8.66
N VAL A 6 20.52 -15.73 -8.31
CA VAL A 6 19.87 -14.66 -7.54
C VAL A 6 18.98 -15.26 -6.45
N VAL A 7 19.03 -14.69 -5.24
CA VAL A 7 17.98 -14.87 -4.23
C VAL A 7 17.03 -13.70 -4.29
N ILE A 8 15.73 -13.95 -4.23
CA ILE A 8 14.69 -12.93 -4.09
C ILE A 8 14.05 -13.10 -2.71
N VAL A 9 13.94 -12.02 -1.96
CA VAL A 9 13.36 -11.99 -0.61
C VAL A 9 12.03 -11.28 -0.65
N GLY A 10 10.94 -12.01 -0.39
CA GLY A 10 9.55 -11.57 -0.43
C GLY A 10 8.86 -11.97 -1.74
N ALA A 11 7.70 -12.65 -1.63
CA ALA A 11 6.85 -13.08 -2.74
C ALA A 11 5.60 -12.21 -2.89
N GLY A 12 5.75 -10.91 -2.68
CA GLY A 12 4.79 -9.89 -3.08
C GLY A 12 4.85 -9.62 -4.59
N SER A 13 4.08 -8.65 -5.05
CA SER A 13 4.02 -8.25 -6.47
C SER A 13 5.41 -8.01 -7.09
N ALA A 14 6.31 -7.31 -6.37
CA ALA A 14 7.68 -7.05 -6.83
C ALA A 14 8.52 -8.33 -6.95
N GLY A 15 8.51 -9.19 -5.93
CA GLY A 15 9.31 -10.41 -5.96
C GLY A 15 8.83 -11.43 -6.99
N LEU A 16 7.51 -11.59 -7.15
CA LEU A 16 6.92 -12.46 -8.17
C LEU A 16 7.31 -12.00 -9.59
N SER A 17 7.25 -10.70 -9.85
CA SER A 17 7.62 -10.15 -11.15
C SER A 17 9.13 -10.23 -11.41
N ALA A 18 9.96 -9.98 -10.40
CA ALA A 18 11.40 -10.18 -10.49
C ALA A 18 11.75 -11.63 -10.84
N ALA A 19 11.12 -12.61 -10.19
CA ALA A 19 11.30 -14.02 -10.47
C ALA A 19 10.96 -14.40 -11.91
N LYS A 20 9.82 -13.91 -12.43
CA LYS A 20 9.42 -14.13 -13.82
C LYS A 20 10.42 -13.52 -14.81
N THR A 21 10.92 -12.33 -14.52
CA THR A 21 11.92 -11.63 -15.35
C THR A 21 13.25 -12.38 -15.38
N LEU A 22 13.75 -12.82 -14.22
CA LEU A 22 14.98 -13.63 -14.14
C LEU A 22 14.83 -14.95 -14.89
N ARG A 23 13.71 -15.64 -14.72
CA ARG A 23 13.42 -16.89 -15.44
C ARG A 23 13.39 -16.71 -16.95
N ALA A 24 12.75 -15.66 -17.42
CA ALA A 24 12.69 -15.34 -18.85
C ALA A 24 14.07 -15.05 -19.44
N ALA A 25 14.99 -14.52 -18.63
CA ALA A 25 16.39 -14.28 -19.01
C ALA A 25 17.32 -15.49 -18.79
N GLY A 26 16.81 -16.66 -18.35
CA GLY A 26 17.58 -17.88 -18.16
C GLY A 26 18.42 -17.94 -16.88
N PHE A 27 18.18 -17.04 -15.91
CA PHE A 27 18.89 -17.05 -14.64
C PHE A 27 18.20 -17.94 -13.60
N SER A 28 19.00 -18.70 -12.86
CA SER A 28 18.52 -19.49 -11.73
C SER A 28 18.24 -18.60 -10.52
N PHE A 29 17.14 -18.86 -9.82
CA PHE A 29 16.78 -18.10 -8.63
C PHE A 29 16.15 -18.97 -7.54
N LYS A 30 16.12 -18.43 -6.33
CA LYS A 30 15.28 -18.86 -5.21
C LYS A 30 14.44 -17.67 -4.76
N LEU A 31 13.11 -17.86 -4.66
CA LEU A 31 12.18 -16.87 -4.12
C LEU A 31 11.73 -17.34 -2.73
N LEU A 32 12.08 -16.57 -1.71
CA LEU A 32 11.83 -16.88 -0.30
C LEU A 32 10.76 -15.95 0.25
N GLU A 33 9.72 -16.51 0.84
CA GLU A 33 8.62 -15.77 1.46
C GLU A 33 8.50 -16.13 2.95
N ALA A 34 8.42 -15.10 3.78
CA ALA A 34 8.30 -15.26 5.23
C ALA A 34 6.92 -15.77 5.66
N MET A 35 5.88 -15.37 4.95
CA MET A 35 4.50 -15.79 5.20
C MET A 35 4.22 -17.18 4.59
N ASN A 36 3.06 -17.73 4.95
CA ASN A 36 2.56 -19.00 4.40
C ASN A 36 1.79 -18.83 3.07
N ARG A 37 1.84 -17.64 2.46
CA ARG A 37 1.15 -17.29 1.21
C ARG A 37 1.97 -16.30 0.38
N VAL A 38 1.69 -16.24 -0.89
CA VAL A 38 2.18 -15.20 -1.80
C VAL A 38 1.33 -13.94 -1.75
N GLY A 39 1.76 -12.89 -2.44
CA GLY A 39 1.02 -11.64 -2.65
C GLY A 39 1.43 -10.52 -1.71
N GLY A 40 2.00 -10.81 -0.54
CA GLY A 40 2.35 -9.78 0.45
C GLY A 40 1.12 -8.99 0.90
N ARG A 41 1.09 -7.68 0.62
CA ARG A 41 -0.05 -6.78 0.88
C ARG A 41 -1.20 -6.90 -0.14
N ALA A 42 -1.08 -7.70 -1.18
CA ALA A 42 -2.18 -8.12 -2.05
C ALA A 42 -2.74 -9.45 -1.54
N TRP A 43 -3.89 -9.40 -0.89
CA TRP A 43 -4.51 -10.57 -0.28
C TRP A 43 -6.03 -10.45 -0.32
N THR A 44 -6.66 -11.39 -1.03
CA THR A 44 -8.11 -11.60 -1.05
C THR A 44 -8.47 -12.84 -0.25
N SER A 45 -9.55 -12.79 0.50
CA SER A 45 -10.11 -13.95 1.22
C SER A 45 -11.64 -13.91 1.21
N ASP A 46 -12.24 -15.05 1.06
CA ASP A 46 -13.70 -15.26 1.21
C ASP A 46 -14.10 -15.82 2.57
N GLN A 47 -13.11 -16.19 3.39
CA GLN A 47 -13.34 -16.92 4.65
C GLN A 47 -14.18 -16.15 5.66
N HIS A 48 -14.05 -14.81 5.67
CA HIS A 48 -14.74 -14.00 6.69
C HIS A 48 -16.17 -13.65 6.30
N PHE A 49 -16.39 -13.27 5.05
CA PHE A 49 -17.69 -12.77 4.58
C PHE A 49 -18.43 -13.72 3.63
N GLY A 50 -17.79 -14.81 3.17
CA GLY A 50 -18.36 -15.72 2.18
C GLY A 50 -18.38 -15.16 0.75
N VAL A 51 -17.79 -13.99 0.55
CA VAL A 51 -17.57 -13.34 -0.74
C VAL A 51 -16.11 -12.88 -0.82
N PRO A 52 -15.53 -12.73 -2.02
CA PRO A 52 -14.17 -12.22 -2.16
C PRO A 52 -14.05 -10.83 -1.52
N PHE A 53 -13.16 -10.70 -0.55
CA PHE A 53 -12.84 -9.44 0.12
C PHE A 53 -11.33 -9.21 0.09
N ASP A 54 -10.91 -8.06 -0.43
CA ASP A 54 -9.51 -7.66 -0.44
C ASP A 54 -9.10 -7.10 0.93
N ILE A 55 -8.44 -7.93 1.71
CA ILE A 55 -7.84 -7.55 3.00
C ILE A 55 -6.72 -6.53 2.79
N GLY A 56 -6.01 -6.63 1.67
CA GLY A 56 -4.97 -5.69 1.25
C GLY A 56 -5.44 -4.70 0.19
N CYS A 57 -4.62 -4.48 -0.84
CA CYS A 57 -4.96 -3.58 -1.96
C CYS A 57 -6.21 -4.09 -2.70
N ALA A 58 -7.07 -3.16 -3.13
CA ALA A 58 -8.34 -3.47 -3.80
C ALA A 58 -8.48 -2.74 -5.14
N TRP A 59 -8.01 -1.48 -5.23
CA TRP A 59 -8.07 -0.71 -6.46
C TRP A 59 -6.94 -1.09 -7.43
N LEU A 60 -7.31 -1.35 -8.67
CA LEU A 60 -6.40 -1.35 -9.82
C LEU A 60 -6.16 0.11 -10.22
N HIS A 61 -5.35 0.81 -9.44
CA HIS A 61 -4.96 2.20 -9.67
C HIS A 61 -4.25 2.36 -10.99
N ALA A 62 -4.43 3.52 -11.64
CA ALA A 62 -3.80 3.89 -12.90
C ALA A 62 -3.94 2.78 -13.96
N ALA A 63 -5.17 2.36 -14.22
CA ALA A 63 -5.45 1.16 -15.01
C ALA A 63 -4.86 1.21 -16.44
N ASP A 64 -4.63 2.41 -16.97
CA ASP A 64 -3.93 2.64 -18.26
C ASP A 64 -2.44 2.24 -18.21
N ARG A 65 -1.83 2.27 -17.02
CA ARG A 65 -0.41 1.96 -16.77
C ARG A 65 -0.21 0.74 -15.89
N ASN A 66 -1.26 0.26 -15.23
CA ASN A 66 -1.21 -0.87 -14.30
C ASN A 66 -1.09 -2.20 -15.06
N PRO A 67 0.00 -2.95 -14.91
CA PRO A 67 0.22 -4.18 -15.67
C PRO A 67 -0.74 -5.33 -15.29
N TYR A 68 -1.51 -5.20 -14.22
CA TYR A 68 -2.53 -6.18 -13.83
C TYR A 68 -3.88 -5.96 -14.52
N PHE A 69 -4.18 -4.74 -14.96
CA PHE A 69 -5.45 -4.43 -15.59
C PHE A 69 -5.69 -5.22 -16.91
N PRO A 70 -4.72 -5.26 -17.85
CA PRO A 70 -4.89 -6.09 -19.05
C PRO A 70 -4.97 -7.59 -18.74
N GLU A 71 -4.35 -8.06 -17.65
CA GLU A 71 -4.45 -9.46 -17.23
C GLU A 71 -5.85 -9.82 -16.70
N ALA A 72 -6.45 -8.92 -15.91
CA ALA A 72 -7.83 -9.07 -15.45
C ALA A 72 -8.82 -9.09 -16.63
N LYS A 73 -8.63 -8.18 -17.60
CA LYS A 73 -9.44 -8.16 -18.85
C LYS A 73 -9.29 -9.43 -19.66
N ALA A 74 -8.06 -9.91 -19.86
CA ALA A 74 -7.79 -11.15 -20.58
C ALA A 74 -8.38 -12.40 -19.90
N ALA A 75 -8.50 -12.35 -18.58
CA ALA A 75 -9.14 -13.39 -17.78
C ALA A 75 -10.68 -13.28 -17.74
N ALA A 76 -11.27 -12.28 -18.41
CA ALA A 76 -12.69 -11.96 -18.40
C ALA A 76 -13.27 -11.75 -16.97
N TRP A 77 -12.47 -11.12 -16.09
CA TRP A 77 -12.90 -10.78 -14.74
C TRP A 77 -13.90 -9.63 -14.74
N THR A 78 -14.77 -9.61 -13.74
CA THR A 78 -15.75 -8.55 -13.57
C THR A 78 -15.06 -7.30 -13.04
N LEU A 79 -14.93 -6.28 -13.88
CA LEU A 79 -14.30 -5.01 -13.56
C LEU A 79 -15.37 -3.93 -13.38
N HIS A 80 -15.21 -3.09 -12.36
CA HIS A 80 -16.03 -1.92 -12.12
C HIS A 80 -15.12 -0.69 -12.08
N HIS A 81 -15.41 0.31 -12.94
CA HIS A 81 -14.72 1.60 -12.92
C HIS A 81 -15.17 2.40 -11.70
N HIS A 82 -14.23 2.91 -10.93
CA HIS A 82 -14.51 3.62 -9.70
C HIS A 82 -13.38 4.59 -9.38
N ASP A 83 -13.50 5.79 -9.85
CA ASP A 83 -12.69 6.91 -9.38
C ASP A 83 -13.35 7.45 -8.11
N MET A 84 -12.55 7.61 -7.04
CA MET A 84 -13.07 7.99 -5.73
C MET A 84 -13.69 9.40 -5.79
N ASN A 85 -15.01 9.47 -5.71
CA ASN A 85 -15.78 10.69 -5.54
C ASN A 85 -16.56 10.60 -4.25
N VAL A 86 -16.81 11.72 -3.56
CA VAL A 86 -17.64 11.71 -2.35
C VAL A 86 -19.09 11.94 -2.76
N ASP A 87 -19.89 10.87 -2.86
CA ASP A 87 -21.33 10.95 -3.17
C ASP A 87 -22.15 11.42 -1.97
N HIS A 88 -21.67 11.09 -0.77
CA HIS A 88 -22.34 11.43 0.49
C HIS A 88 -21.36 11.99 1.51
N LEU A 89 -21.44 13.29 1.78
CA LEU A 89 -20.64 13.95 2.81
C LEU A 89 -21.45 14.17 4.08
N TYR A 90 -20.87 13.81 5.21
CA TYR A 90 -21.40 14.09 6.55
C TYR A 90 -20.38 14.84 7.39
N TYR A 91 -20.83 15.91 8.02
CA TYR A 91 -20.10 16.58 9.09
C TYR A 91 -20.56 16.05 10.44
N ARG A 92 -19.80 15.13 11.02
CA ARG A 92 -20.19 14.32 12.18
C ARG A 92 -21.45 13.48 11.87
N GLU A 93 -22.59 13.81 12.41
CA GLU A 93 -23.87 13.11 12.21
C GLU A 93 -24.82 13.86 11.25
N ARG A 94 -24.43 15.03 10.74
CA ARG A 94 -25.26 15.87 9.86
C ARG A 94 -24.83 15.70 8.41
N LYS A 95 -25.78 15.38 7.54
CA LYS A 95 -25.52 15.40 6.10
C LYS A 95 -25.12 16.83 5.67
N ALA A 96 -24.10 16.94 4.84
CA ALA A 96 -23.66 18.18 4.24
C ALA A 96 -24.76 18.74 3.32
N SER A 97 -24.75 20.04 3.12
CA SER A 97 -25.54 20.70 2.09
C SER A 97 -24.80 20.66 0.76
N GLU A 98 -25.51 20.78 -0.36
CA GLU A 98 -24.91 20.87 -1.71
C GLU A 98 -23.81 21.95 -1.80
N ALA A 99 -23.97 23.06 -1.09
CA ALA A 99 -22.95 24.12 -1.04
C ALA A 99 -21.69 23.69 -0.29
N GLU A 100 -21.80 22.86 0.73
CA GLU A 100 -20.66 22.32 1.49
C GLU A 100 -19.96 21.23 0.68
N GLU A 101 -20.69 20.37 -0.02
CA GLU A 101 -20.14 19.36 -0.93
C GLU A 101 -19.34 20.04 -2.04
N ALA A 102 -19.93 21.02 -2.74
CA ALA A 102 -19.23 21.81 -3.75
C ALA A 102 -18.00 22.56 -3.20
N ALA A 103 -18.05 23.04 -1.96
CA ALA A 103 -16.91 23.70 -1.33
C ALA A 103 -15.77 22.74 -1.02
N MET A 104 -16.07 21.47 -0.73
CA MET A 104 -15.07 20.43 -0.54
C MET A 104 -14.34 20.11 -1.85
N GLU A 105 -15.08 19.89 -2.95
CA GLU A 105 -14.48 19.65 -4.28
C GLU A 105 -13.53 20.79 -4.69
N VAL A 106 -13.95 22.05 -4.48
CA VAL A 106 -13.11 23.23 -4.74
C VAL A 106 -11.87 23.23 -3.87
N ALA A 107 -11.99 22.77 -2.62
CA ALA A 107 -10.88 22.72 -1.69
C ALA A 107 -9.84 21.65 -2.10
N ASP A 108 -10.29 20.48 -2.52
CA ASP A 108 -9.44 19.39 -2.99
C ASP A 108 -8.66 19.81 -4.24
N ALA A 109 -9.37 20.34 -5.25
CA ALA A 109 -8.74 20.88 -6.44
C ALA A 109 -7.72 21.98 -6.10
N ARG A 110 -8.04 22.86 -5.15
CA ARG A 110 -7.14 23.93 -4.72
C ARG A 110 -5.89 23.40 -4.02
N LEU A 111 -5.99 22.35 -3.21
CA LEU A 111 -4.83 21.75 -2.57
C LEU A 111 -3.89 21.15 -3.62
N LEU A 112 -4.42 20.41 -4.60
CA LEU A 112 -3.63 19.84 -5.68
C LEU A 112 -2.92 20.91 -6.52
N GLU A 113 -3.59 22.03 -6.84
CA GLU A 113 -2.96 23.17 -7.49
C GLU A 113 -1.81 23.77 -6.66
N LEU A 114 -2.00 23.92 -5.36
CA LEU A 114 -0.98 24.45 -4.45
C LEU A 114 0.23 23.53 -4.35
N VAL A 115 -0.02 22.21 -4.28
CA VAL A 115 1.05 21.20 -4.30
C VAL A 115 1.80 21.29 -5.62
N ALA A 116 1.11 21.27 -6.77
CA ALA A 116 1.74 21.32 -8.09
C ALA A 116 2.57 22.59 -8.31
N ALA A 117 2.10 23.75 -7.82
CA ALA A 117 2.78 25.03 -7.96
C ALA A 117 3.94 25.24 -6.97
N ARG A 118 4.01 24.43 -5.90
CA ARG A 118 5.01 24.61 -4.84
C ARG A 118 6.41 24.23 -5.32
N GLN A 119 7.32 25.21 -5.36
CA GLN A 119 8.74 24.95 -5.53
C GLN A 119 9.39 24.79 -4.16
N VAL A 120 9.79 23.57 -3.83
CA VAL A 120 10.49 23.27 -2.59
C VAL A 120 11.99 23.40 -2.82
N ARG A 121 12.65 24.30 -2.08
CA ARG A 121 14.10 24.50 -2.09
C ARG A 121 14.74 23.77 -0.91
N GLU A 122 16.04 23.65 -0.92
CA GLU A 122 16.77 23.13 0.24
C GLU A 122 16.57 24.06 1.44
N GLY A 123 16.19 23.49 2.59
CA GLY A 123 15.91 24.23 3.83
C GLY A 123 14.47 24.77 3.94
N ASP A 124 13.63 24.65 2.90
CA ASP A 124 12.21 25.01 2.98
C ASP A 124 11.45 23.98 3.86
N ASP A 125 10.34 24.45 4.44
CA ASP A 125 9.34 23.53 5.03
C ASP A 125 8.64 22.75 3.92
N ASP A 126 8.96 21.46 3.84
CA ASP A 126 8.48 20.51 2.84
C ASP A 126 7.25 19.71 3.31
N ARG A 127 6.65 20.09 4.43
CA ARG A 127 5.44 19.41 4.93
C ARG A 127 4.22 19.81 4.14
N LEU A 128 3.35 18.84 3.83
CA LEU A 128 2.07 19.10 3.18
C LEU A 128 1.21 20.06 4.01
N SER A 129 1.22 19.93 5.34
CA SER A 129 0.52 20.82 6.27
C SER A 129 0.94 22.29 6.15
N ALA A 130 2.14 22.59 5.65
CA ALA A 130 2.58 23.98 5.42
C ALA A 130 1.71 24.70 4.38
N LEU A 131 1.05 23.98 3.48
CA LEU A 131 0.09 24.51 2.52
C LEU A 131 -1.28 24.74 3.16
N LEU A 132 -1.65 23.93 4.16
CA LEU A 132 -2.93 24.03 4.87
C LEU A 132 -2.91 25.13 5.94
N ALA A 133 -1.80 25.28 6.67
CA ALA A 133 -1.65 26.22 7.80
C ALA A 133 -1.85 27.69 7.43
N LYS A 134 -1.70 28.05 6.15
CA LYS A 134 -1.88 29.43 5.66
C LYS A 134 -3.31 29.73 5.22
N GLY A 135 -4.26 28.85 5.47
CA GLY A 135 -5.66 29.02 5.07
C GLY A 135 -5.88 28.97 3.55
N HIS A 136 -4.96 28.35 2.83
CA HIS A 136 -5.02 28.23 1.37
C HIS A 136 -5.91 27.08 0.88
N ALA A 137 -6.12 26.06 1.73
CA ALA A 137 -7.10 24.99 1.49
C ALA A 137 -7.78 24.62 2.81
N PRO A 138 -9.09 24.25 2.81
CA PRO A 138 -9.72 23.70 4.00
C PRO A 138 -9.09 22.38 4.43
N ARG A 139 -9.17 22.10 5.72
CA ARG A 139 -8.60 20.87 6.30
C ARG A 139 -9.27 19.58 5.77
N ALA A 140 -10.52 19.67 5.31
CA ALA A 140 -11.25 18.59 4.66
C ALA A 140 -10.49 17.98 3.49
N ALA A 141 -9.87 18.82 2.64
CA ALA A 141 -9.03 18.39 1.53
C ALA A 141 -7.83 17.54 1.96
N ALA A 142 -7.34 17.68 3.19
CA ALA A 142 -6.22 16.92 3.70
C ALA A 142 -6.56 15.46 4.05
N THR A 143 -7.82 15.13 4.26
CA THR A 143 -8.25 13.76 4.60
C THR A 143 -7.85 12.77 3.52
N PHE A 144 -8.14 13.08 2.26
CA PHE A 144 -7.71 12.23 1.13
C PHE A 144 -6.22 12.39 0.86
N ALA A 145 -5.74 13.60 0.64
CA ALA A 145 -4.34 13.85 0.29
C ALA A 145 -3.30 13.39 1.35
N GLY A 146 -3.71 13.13 2.57
CA GLY A 146 -2.85 12.64 3.65
C GLY A 146 -3.22 11.22 4.09
N PRO A 147 -4.14 11.08 5.08
CA PRO A 147 -4.45 9.78 5.68
C PRO A 147 -4.94 8.72 4.72
N MET A 148 -5.74 9.07 3.70
CA MET A 148 -6.28 8.07 2.75
C MET A 148 -5.27 7.72 1.66
N ASP A 149 -4.65 8.70 0.99
CA ASP A 149 -3.76 8.46 -0.13
C ASP A 149 -2.36 8.04 0.31
N PHE A 150 -1.82 8.66 1.37
CA PHE A 150 -0.46 8.39 1.86
C PHE A 150 -0.40 7.54 3.14
N GLY A 151 -1.54 7.29 3.78
CA GLY A 151 -1.57 6.57 5.06
C GLY A 151 -0.83 7.30 6.18
N ALA A 152 -0.61 8.60 6.03
CA ALA A 152 0.14 9.45 6.97
C ALA A 152 -0.56 10.80 7.12
N ASP A 153 -0.42 11.43 8.27
CA ASP A 153 -0.97 12.76 8.48
C ASP A 153 -0.14 13.80 7.70
N GLU A 154 -0.75 14.90 7.36
CA GLU A 154 -0.18 15.94 6.48
C GLU A 154 1.14 16.56 6.99
N ASP A 155 1.41 16.45 8.30
CA ASP A 155 2.68 16.88 8.90
C ASP A 155 3.85 15.92 8.61
N GLU A 156 3.54 14.71 8.20
CA GLU A 156 4.52 13.63 7.99
C GLU A 156 4.85 13.41 6.52
N ILE A 157 4.16 14.09 5.60
CA ILE A 157 4.29 13.89 4.15
C ILE A 157 5.16 14.98 3.54
N SER A 158 6.19 14.58 2.78
CA SER A 158 6.96 15.49 1.94
C SER A 158 6.13 15.97 0.75
N ILE A 159 6.05 17.28 0.51
CA ILE A 159 5.46 17.86 -0.71
C ILE A 159 6.16 17.32 -1.96
N ARG A 160 7.49 17.16 -1.93
CA ARG A 160 8.24 16.59 -3.06
C ARG A 160 7.87 15.13 -3.34
N ASP A 161 7.61 14.35 -2.29
CA ASP A 161 7.18 12.96 -2.44
C ASP A 161 5.76 12.92 -3.04
N PHE A 162 4.88 13.78 -2.55
CA PHE A 162 3.53 13.93 -3.11
C PHE A 162 3.57 14.33 -4.59
N GLN A 163 4.40 15.33 -4.97
CA GLN A 163 4.57 15.76 -6.35
C GLN A 163 5.15 14.68 -7.27
N ALA A 164 5.91 13.74 -6.71
CA ALA A 164 6.48 12.62 -7.46
C ALA A 164 5.48 11.48 -7.72
N ALA A 165 4.38 11.43 -6.96
CA ALA A 165 3.29 10.49 -7.18
C ALA A 165 2.49 10.89 -8.44
N ALA A 166 2.09 9.91 -9.24
CA ALA A 166 1.22 10.14 -10.38
C ALA A 166 -0.24 10.31 -9.93
N ASP A 167 -1.02 10.95 -10.78
CA ASP A 167 -2.47 10.76 -10.77
C ASP A 167 -2.77 9.26 -10.99
N LEU A 168 -3.60 8.69 -10.12
CA LEU A 168 -3.89 7.27 -10.10
C LEU A 168 -5.15 6.89 -10.91
N ASP A 169 -5.86 7.84 -11.48
CA ASP A 169 -7.00 7.56 -12.36
C ASP A 169 -6.56 7.03 -13.74
N PRO A 170 -7.38 6.25 -14.41
CA PRO A 170 -8.65 5.68 -13.93
C PRO A 170 -8.44 4.46 -13.01
N ASN A 171 -9.33 4.30 -12.05
CA ASN A 171 -9.30 3.22 -11.07
C ASN A 171 -10.37 2.16 -11.35
N TYR A 172 -10.07 0.92 -11.03
CA TYR A 172 -11.03 -0.18 -11.16
C TYR A 172 -10.98 -1.11 -9.95
N PHE A 173 -12.15 -1.67 -9.63
CA PHE A 173 -12.26 -2.83 -8.78
C PHE A 173 -12.39 -4.11 -9.61
N THR A 174 -12.06 -5.25 -9.00
CA THR A 174 -12.37 -6.56 -9.54
C THR A 174 -13.17 -7.37 -8.53
N ARG A 175 -14.30 -7.95 -8.98
CA ARG A 175 -15.19 -8.76 -8.13
C ARG A 175 -14.49 -9.97 -7.53
N GLU A 176 -13.55 -10.54 -8.26
CA GLU A 176 -12.77 -11.73 -7.87
C GLU A 176 -11.65 -11.42 -6.87
N GLY A 177 -11.39 -10.13 -6.64
CA GLY A 177 -10.40 -9.61 -5.73
C GLY A 177 -9.00 -9.44 -6.32
N PHE A 178 -8.38 -8.30 -6.08
CA PHE A 178 -7.05 -7.97 -6.61
C PHE A 178 -5.95 -8.87 -6.04
N GLY A 179 -6.03 -9.27 -4.76
CA GLY A 179 -5.09 -10.24 -4.20
C GLY A 179 -5.11 -11.58 -4.92
N THR A 180 -6.30 -12.04 -5.36
CA THR A 180 -6.45 -13.26 -6.18
C THR A 180 -5.76 -13.09 -7.55
N LEU A 181 -5.84 -11.91 -8.17
CA LEU A 181 -5.16 -11.61 -9.43
C LEU A 181 -3.63 -11.70 -9.29
N VAL A 182 -3.08 -11.14 -8.21
CA VAL A 182 -1.64 -11.21 -7.91
C VAL A 182 -1.19 -12.65 -7.64
N ALA A 183 -1.97 -13.41 -6.88
CA ALA A 183 -1.70 -14.83 -6.64
C ALA A 183 -1.71 -15.65 -7.95
N ARG A 184 -2.69 -15.39 -8.84
CA ARG A 184 -2.76 -15.99 -10.18
C ARG A 184 -1.55 -15.62 -11.04
N PHE A 185 -1.13 -14.36 -11.03
CA PHE A 185 0.08 -13.91 -11.73
C PHE A 185 1.32 -14.70 -11.29
N GLY A 186 1.43 -15.00 -9.99
CA GLY A 186 2.54 -15.73 -9.39
C GLY A 186 2.40 -17.27 -9.41
N ALA A 187 1.29 -17.83 -9.91
CA ALA A 187 0.95 -19.25 -9.73
C ALA A 187 1.97 -20.23 -10.31
N ASP A 188 2.69 -19.84 -11.35
CA ASP A 188 3.74 -20.64 -12.00
C ASP A 188 5.16 -20.38 -11.45
N VAL A 189 5.30 -19.50 -10.46
CA VAL A 189 6.59 -19.16 -9.85
C VAL A 189 6.86 -20.08 -8.65
N PRO A 190 8.00 -20.80 -8.61
CA PRO A 190 8.36 -21.60 -7.44
C PRO A 190 8.72 -20.70 -6.27
N VAL A 191 7.99 -20.82 -5.16
CA VAL A 191 8.16 -20.03 -3.94
C VAL A 191 8.40 -20.92 -2.75
N GLU A 192 9.42 -20.62 -1.94
CA GLU A 192 9.63 -21.25 -0.64
C GLU A 192 8.91 -20.44 0.43
N LEU A 193 7.68 -20.84 0.75
CA LEU A 193 6.84 -20.21 1.77
C LEU A 193 7.33 -20.52 3.20
N SER A 194 6.92 -19.75 4.18
CA SER A 194 7.29 -19.86 5.59
C SER A 194 8.82 -20.01 5.76
N THR A 195 9.55 -19.22 4.98
CA THR A 195 11.01 -19.25 4.94
C THR A 195 11.59 -17.84 5.09
N PRO A 196 11.45 -17.22 6.27
CA PRO A 196 11.96 -15.87 6.52
C PRO A 196 13.48 -15.85 6.41
N VAL A 197 14.00 -14.89 5.64
CA VAL A 197 15.42 -14.55 5.65
C VAL A 197 15.70 -13.74 6.92
N ARG A 198 16.68 -14.21 7.73
CA ARG A 198 17.05 -13.54 8.98
C ARG A 198 18.27 -12.65 8.81
N LYS A 199 19.16 -13.03 7.89
CA LYS A 199 20.42 -12.31 7.69
C LYS A 199 20.91 -12.45 6.25
N ILE A 200 21.47 -11.39 5.71
CA ILE A 200 22.15 -11.35 4.42
C ILE A 200 23.64 -11.05 4.67
N LEU A 201 24.49 -12.02 4.37
CA LEU A 201 25.94 -11.89 4.41
C LEU A 201 26.42 -11.50 3.00
N TRP A 202 27.25 -10.47 2.88
CA TRP A 202 27.67 -9.94 1.57
C TRP A 202 29.13 -9.51 1.49
N ASP A 203 29.96 -9.90 2.46
CA ASP A 203 31.41 -9.67 2.52
C ASP A 203 32.23 -10.60 1.60
N GLY A 204 31.61 -11.67 1.08
CA GLY A 204 32.24 -12.61 0.16
C GLY A 204 32.10 -12.22 -1.33
N PRO A 205 32.40 -13.12 -2.26
CA PRO A 205 32.30 -12.89 -3.72
C PRO A 205 30.86 -12.77 -4.24
N GLY A 206 29.87 -13.04 -3.42
CA GLY A 206 28.44 -12.92 -3.67
C GLY A 206 27.70 -12.59 -2.38
N VAL A 207 26.51 -13.16 -2.23
CA VAL A 207 25.68 -13.04 -1.04
C VAL A 207 25.32 -14.42 -0.47
N ALA A 208 25.02 -14.46 0.84
CA ALA A 208 24.46 -15.64 1.49
C ALA A 208 23.27 -15.23 2.35
N CYS A 209 22.08 -15.73 2.00
CA CYS A 209 20.85 -15.51 2.72
C CYS A 209 20.67 -16.62 3.77
N VAL A 210 20.66 -16.24 5.04
CA VAL A 210 20.49 -17.15 6.19
C VAL A 210 19.03 -17.24 6.55
N THR A 211 18.49 -18.45 6.60
CA THR A 211 17.13 -18.78 7.01
C THR A 211 17.14 -19.82 8.12
N ASP A 212 15.99 -20.06 8.75
CA ASP A 212 15.83 -21.12 9.74
C ASP A 212 15.98 -22.53 9.12
N ARG A 213 15.98 -22.64 7.77
CA ARG A 213 16.13 -23.90 7.00
C ARG A 213 17.52 -24.08 6.41
N GLY A 214 18.44 -23.17 6.66
CA GLY A 214 19.80 -23.20 6.13
C GLY A 214 20.19 -21.91 5.41
N THR A 215 21.34 -21.95 4.74
CA THR A 215 21.92 -20.78 4.06
C THR A 215 21.96 -21.01 2.56
N ILE A 216 21.42 -20.05 1.80
CA ILE A 216 21.38 -20.06 0.33
C ILE A 216 22.40 -19.04 -0.19
N ARG A 217 23.30 -19.46 -1.08
CA ARG A 217 24.35 -18.60 -1.66
C ARG A 217 24.00 -18.23 -3.10
N ALA A 218 24.20 -16.93 -3.42
CA ALA A 218 23.93 -16.42 -4.76
C ALA A 218 24.98 -15.37 -5.18
N LYS A 219 24.91 -14.95 -6.45
CA LYS A 219 25.69 -13.81 -6.94
C LYS A 219 25.13 -12.49 -6.43
N ALA A 220 23.78 -12.37 -6.38
CA ALA A 220 23.06 -11.19 -5.96
C ALA A 220 21.79 -11.54 -5.19
N VAL A 221 21.24 -10.55 -4.47
CA VAL A 221 19.94 -10.64 -3.81
C VAL A 221 19.07 -9.45 -4.19
N ILE A 222 17.79 -9.70 -4.47
CA ILE A 222 16.75 -8.68 -4.62
C ILE A 222 15.89 -8.72 -3.36
N VAL A 223 15.89 -7.64 -2.58
CA VAL A 223 15.13 -7.51 -1.34
C VAL A 223 13.85 -6.72 -1.63
N THR A 224 12.69 -7.33 -1.44
CA THR A 224 11.38 -6.70 -1.67
C THR A 224 10.57 -6.49 -0.40
N ALA A 225 11.22 -6.61 0.76
CA ALA A 225 10.63 -6.29 2.05
C ALA A 225 10.33 -4.79 2.19
N SER A 226 9.32 -4.44 2.98
CA SER A 226 8.99 -3.03 3.23
C SER A 226 10.12 -2.30 3.98
N PRO A 227 10.22 -0.96 3.84
CA PRO A 227 11.21 -0.19 4.60
C PRO A 227 11.12 -0.42 6.12
N ALA A 228 9.91 -0.56 6.69
CA ALA A 228 9.77 -0.82 8.11
C ALA A 228 10.32 -2.19 8.53
N VAL A 229 10.12 -3.24 7.75
CA VAL A 229 10.74 -4.56 8.02
C VAL A 229 12.26 -4.45 8.08
N LEU A 230 12.86 -3.61 7.23
CA LEU A 230 14.30 -3.39 7.17
C LEU A 230 14.79 -2.46 8.30
N ALA A 231 14.04 -1.41 8.62
CA ALA A 231 14.33 -0.50 9.72
C ALA A 231 14.28 -1.20 11.09
N PHE A 232 13.36 -2.16 11.26
CA PHE A 232 13.27 -3.00 12.48
C PHE A 232 14.24 -4.18 12.49
N GLU A 233 15.15 -4.24 11.52
CA GLU A 233 16.18 -5.29 11.39
C GLU A 233 15.62 -6.73 11.44
N GLU A 234 14.40 -6.95 10.93
CA GLU A 234 13.87 -8.32 10.76
C GLU A 234 14.75 -9.12 9.80
N ILE A 235 15.50 -8.40 8.94
CA ILE A 235 16.56 -8.91 8.07
C ILE A 235 17.84 -8.14 8.39
N ALA A 236 18.77 -8.76 9.08
CA ALA A 236 20.07 -8.18 9.38
C ALA A 236 21.02 -8.24 8.18
N PHE A 237 21.86 -7.23 8.01
CA PHE A 237 22.92 -7.22 6.98
C PHE A 237 24.30 -7.32 7.63
N SER A 238 25.19 -8.10 7.04
CA SER A 238 26.58 -8.25 7.51
C SER A 238 27.55 -8.33 6.33
N PRO A 239 28.45 -7.36 6.20
CA PRO A 239 28.59 -6.13 7.00
C PRO A 239 27.31 -5.30 7.09
N ALA A 240 27.30 -4.27 7.94
CA ALA A 240 26.20 -3.31 7.94
C ALA A 240 26.08 -2.63 6.56
N LEU A 241 24.88 -2.23 6.17
CA LEU A 241 24.66 -1.44 4.97
C LEU A 241 25.35 -0.06 5.12
N PRO A 242 25.69 0.62 4.01
CA PRO A 242 26.12 2.02 4.08
C PRO A 242 25.10 2.87 4.85
N ASP A 243 25.59 3.81 5.66
CA ASP A 243 24.76 4.62 6.55
C ASP A 243 23.57 5.30 5.82
N GLY A 244 23.80 5.75 4.58
CA GLY A 244 22.74 6.37 3.78
C GLY A 244 21.60 5.40 3.42
N HIS A 245 21.90 4.12 3.14
CA HIS A 245 20.87 3.12 2.87
C HIS A 245 20.09 2.76 4.15
N PHE A 246 20.79 2.62 5.27
CA PHE A 246 20.14 2.32 6.53
C PHE A 246 19.24 3.48 6.98
N ALA A 247 19.72 4.72 6.90
CA ALA A 247 18.94 5.92 7.19
C ALA A 247 17.70 6.04 6.30
N ALA A 248 17.82 5.68 5.01
CA ALA A 248 16.72 5.76 4.05
C ALA A 248 15.50 4.88 4.43
N PHE A 249 15.68 3.79 5.18
CA PHE A 249 14.55 3.00 5.68
C PHE A 249 13.71 3.77 6.70
N PHE A 250 14.33 4.62 7.52
CA PHE A 250 13.65 5.47 8.49
C PHE A 250 13.08 6.74 7.85
N ASP A 251 13.68 7.19 6.75
CA ASP A 251 13.23 8.35 5.98
C ASP A 251 11.99 8.02 5.10
N LEU A 252 11.71 6.72 4.90
CA LEU A 252 10.54 6.17 4.21
C LEU A 252 9.69 5.31 5.16
N PRO A 253 9.12 5.87 6.25
CA PRO A 253 8.27 5.12 7.13
C PRO A 253 7.06 4.55 6.38
N MET A 254 6.50 3.47 6.93
CA MET A 254 5.22 2.96 6.45
C MET A 254 4.09 3.77 7.06
N GLY A 255 3.24 4.31 6.21
CA GLY A 255 1.94 4.81 6.61
C GLY A 255 0.99 3.67 7.00
N MET A 256 -0.16 4.01 7.54
CA MET A 256 -1.20 3.05 7.91
C MET A 256 -2.54 3.42 7.28
N LEU A 257 -3.15 2.43 6.64
CA LEU A 257 -4.54 2.46 6.19
C LEU A 257 -5.21 1.19 6.68
N THR A 258 -6.26 1.33 7.47
CA THR A 258 -7.01 0.24 8.06
C THR A 258 -8.39 0.15 7.45
N LYS A 259 -8.79 -1.04 7.03
CA LYS A 259 -10.15 -1.34 6.58
C LYS A 259 -10.98 -1.86 7.75
N LEU A 260 -12.21 -1.40 7.82
CA LEU A 260 -13.23 -1.75 8.79
C LEU A 260 -14.49 -2.22 8.05
N PRO A 261 -14.45 -3.39 7.37
CA PRO A 261 -15.63 -3.93 6.70
C PRO A 261 -16.67 -4.40 7.71
N VAL A 262 -17.93 -4.03 7.43
CA VAL A 262 -19.11 -4.42 8.22
C VAL A 262 -20.16 -4.98 7.27
N GLU A 263 -20.66 -6.18 7.57
CA GLU A 263 -21.80 -6.75 6.87
C GLU A 263 -23.08 -6.05 7.31
N ILE A 264 -23.82 -5.50 6.35
CA ILE A 264 -25.11 -4.84 6.55
C ILE A 264 -26.16 -5.58 5.74
N SER A 265 -27.06 -6.32 6.42
CA SER A 265 -28.04 -7.20 5.78
C SER A 265 -29.46 -6.66 5.89
N GLY A 266 -30.26 -6.88 4.84
CA GLY A 266 -31.69 -6.55 4.83
C GLY A 266 -32.03 -5.06 4.65
N THR A 267 -31.03 -4.24 4.43
CA THR A 267 -31.18 -2.82 4.09
C THR A 267 -29.97 -2.34 3.29
N ARG A 268 -30.17 -1.30 2.48
CA ARG A 268 -29.07 -0.55 1.80
C ARG A 268 -28.88 0.84 2.41
N LEU A 269 -29.60 1.17 3.47
CA LEU A 269 -29.51 2.47 4.17
C LEU A 269 -29.78 3.68 3.26
N GLY A 270 -30.40 3.47 2.09
CA GLY A 270 -30.61 4.51 1.07
C GLY A 270 -29.39 4.80 0.21
N LEU A 271 -28.43 3.89 0.17
CA LEU A 271 -27.19 3.96 -0.60
C LEU A 271 -27.23 2.96 -1.76
N GLU A 272 -26.52 3.31 -2.84
CA GLU A 272 -26.35 2.45 -4.01
C GLU A 272 -25.01 1.68 -3.96
N PRO A 273 -24.88 0.58 -4.71
CA PRO A 273 -23.59 -0.11 -4.84
C PRO A 273 -22.49 0.83 -5.39
N PHE A 274 -21.36 0.86 -4.71
CA PHE A 274 -20.21 1.70 -4.97
C PHE A 274 -20.37 3.19 -4.64
N ASP A 275 -21.42 3.59 -3.94
CA ASP A 275 -21.46 4.94 -3.36
C ASP A 275 -20.26 5.14 -2.43
N ASP A 276 -19.69 6.36 -2.50
CA ASP A 276 -18.66 6.85 -1.62
C ASP A 276 -19.24 7.75 -0.54
N LEU A 277 -19.01 7.38 0.72
CA LEU A 277 -19.52 8.13 1.86
C LEU A 277 -18.35 8.58 2.76
N LEU A 278 -18.23 9.87 3.00
CA LEU A 278 -17.26 10.44 3.92
C LEU A 278 -17.94 11.00 5.16
N ILE A 279 -17.47 10.59 6.33
CA ILE A 279 -17.84 11.22 7.60
C ILE A 279 -16.64 12.01 8.09
N GLU A 280 -16.72 13.33 7.95
CA GLU A 280 -15.70 14.26 8.38
C GLU A 280 -15.98 14.77 9.80
N ARG A 281 -14.96 14.80 10.63
CA ARG A 281 -15.01 15.30 12.00
C ARG A 281 -14.11 16.52 12.24
N LEU A 282 -13.49 17.05 11.20
CA LEU A 282 -12.53 18.18 11.25
C LEU A 282 -11.33 17.89 12.18
N ALA A 283 -11.03 16.63 12.39
CA ALA A 283 -9.96 16.13 13.23
C ALA A 283 -9.58 14.72 12.78
N ARG A 284 -8.60 14.11 13.40
CA ARG A 284 -7.98 12.80 13.09
C ARG A 284 -8.89 11.56 13.08
N HIS A 285 -10.23 11.70 13.06
CA HIS A 285 -11.17 10.58 13.21
C HIS A 285 -12.15 10.49 12.04
N ASP A 286 -11.73 10.95 10.87
CA ASP A 286 -12.52 10.85 9.66
C ASP A 286 -12.55 9.39 9.19
N ILE A 287 -13.65 8.99 8.58
CA ILE A 287 -13.82 7.67 8.01
C ILE A 287 -14.49 7.79 6.65
N TYR A 288 -13.88 7.18 5.65
CA TYR A 288 -14.45 7.00 4.33
C TYR A 288 -15.04 5.60 4.22
N PHE A 289 -16.18 5.46 3.53
CA PHE A 289 -16.81 4.19 3.24
C PHE A 289 -16.98 3.98 1.75
N LEU A 290 -16.60 2.80 1.29
CA LEU A 290 -17.05 2.21 0.04
C LEU A 290 -18.29 1.36 0.35
N CYS A 291 -19.43 1.71 -0.28
CA CYS A 291 -20.73 1.13 0.05
C CYS A 291 -21.08 -0.02 -0.92
N PHE A 292 -21.40 -1.16 -0.39
CA PHE A 292 -21.97 -2.33 -1.11
C PHE A 292 -21.29 -2.71 -2.43
N PRO A 293 -19.92 -2.79 -2.49
CA PRO A 293 -19.21 -3.07 -3.74
C PRO A 293 -19.70 -4.39 -4.35
N PHE A 294 -19.97 -4.37 -5.66
CA PHE A 294 -20.55 -5.51 -6.40
C PHE A 294 -21.87 -6.03 -5.84
N ASP A 295 -22.63 -5.18 -5.16
CA ASP A 295 -23.89 -5.52 -4.48
C ASP A 295 -23.71 -6.57 -3.34
N PHE A 296 -22.49 -6.70 -2.81
CA PHE A 296 -22.26 -7.44 -1.58
C PHE A 296 -22.84 -6.70 -0.39
N ASP A 297 -23.33 -7.44 0.61
CA ASP A 297 -23.86 -6.87 1.86
C ASP A 297 -22.74 -6.30 2.75
N LEU A 298 -21.82 -5.53 2.18
CA LEU A 298 -20.66 -4.99 2.86
C LEU A 298 -20.58 -3.46 2.71
N MET A 299 -20.36 -2.78 3.83
CA MET A 299 -19.83 -1.42 3.86
C MET A 299 -18.39 -1.49 4.36
N VAL A 300 -17.46 -0.94 3.60
CA VAL A 300 -16.04 -0.99 3.94
C VAL A 300 -15.58 0.37 4.40
N GLY A 301 -15.42 0.55 5.71
CA GLY A 301 -14.84 1.77 6.27
C GLY A 301 -13.32 1.79 6.11
N PHE A 302 -12.75 2.98 5.88
CA PHE A 302 -11.31 3.20 5.80
C PHE A 302 -10.93 4.32 6.76
N VAL A 303 -9.88 4.10 7.52
CA VAL A 303 -9.23 5.10 8.36
C VAL A 303 -7.73 5.08 8.08
N GLY A 304 -7.10 6.25 8.03
CA GLY A 304 -5.69 6.39 7.69
C GLY A 304 -4.90 7.21 8.71
N GLY A 305 -3.59 7.33 8.46
CA GLY A 305 -2.69 8.15 9.25
C GLY A 305 -2.50 7.68 10.70
N ASP A 306 -2.19 8.60 11.58
CA ASP A 306 -2.00 8.35 13.02
C ASP A 306 -3.20 7.66 13.65
N PHE A 307 -4.42 8.05 13.22
CA PHE A 307 -5.64 7.43 13.75
C PHE A 307 -5.73 5.94 13.43
N ALA A 308 -5.28 5.52 12.25
CA ALA A 308 -5.21 4.09 11.91
C ALA A 308 -4.18 3.34 12.76
N TRP A 309 -3.06 3.97 13.14
CA TRP A 309 -2.12 3.40 14.10
C TRP A 309 -2.70 3.28 15.51
N GLU A 310 -3.42 4.31 15.98
CA GLU A 310 -4.14 4.27 17.27
C GLU A 310 -5.18 3.13 17.27
N MET A 311 -5.95 2.99 16.19
CA MET A 311 -6.93 1.91 16.02
C MET A 311 -6.28 0.53 15.99
N SER A 312 -5.15 0.39 15.28
CA SER A 312 -4.34 -0.83 15.28
C SER A 312 -3.92 -1.25 16.68
N ALA A 313 -3.49 -0.29 17.51
CA ALA A 313 -3.10 -0.53 18.90
C ALA A 313 -4.30 -0.84 19.81
N ALA A 314 -5.46 -0.21 19.57
CA ALA A 314 -6.69 -0.47 20.34
C ALA A 314 -7.30 -1.84 20.06
N GLY A 315 -7.05 -2.41 18.88
CA GLY A 315 -7.45 -3.76 18.50
C GLY A 315 -8.82 -3.86 17.81
N GLU A 316 -9.10 -5.05 17.26
CA GLU A 316 -10.24 -5.31 16.38
C GLU A 316 -11.59 -4.94 16.98
N ALA A 317 -11.82 -5.29 18.25
CA ALA A 317 -13.09 -4.99 18.92
C ALA A 317 -13.37 -3.47 18.99
N ALA A 318 -12.36 -2.67 19.31
CA ALA A 318 -12.47 -1.21 19.34
C ALA A 318 -12.74 -0.64 17.92
N GLY A 319 -12.10 -1.20 16.89
CA GLY A 319 -12.35 -0.83 15.50
C GLY A 319 -13.77 -1.13 15.05
N ILE A 320 -14.30 -2.30 15.40
CA ILE A 320 -15.67 -2.69 15.09
C ILE A 320 -16.67 -1.79 15.82
N ASP A 321 -16.48 -1.53 17.10
CA ASP A 321 -17.33 -0.61 17.86
C ASP A 321 -17.32 0.79 17.24
N PHE A 322 -16.14 1.29 16.88
CA PHE A 322 -16.00 2.59 16.24
C PHE A 322 -16.79 2.69 14.92
N VAL A 323 -16.63 1.75 14.00
CA VAL A 323 -17.30 1.82 12.69
C VAL A 323 -18.81 1.69 12.84
N VAL A 324 -19.30 0.82 13.71
CA VAL A 324 -20.73 0.65 13.98
C VAL A 324 -21.32 1.91 14.61
N ASP A 325 -20.60 2.55 15.54
CA ASP A 325 -21.04 3.81 16.14
C ASP A 325 -21.12 4.95 15.12
N ARG A 326 -20.18 5.00 14.15
CA ARG A 326 -20.25 5.98 13.04
C ARG A 326 -21.50 5.77 12.17
N LEU A 327 -21.78 4.54 11.78
CA LEU A 327 -22.99 4.22 11.01
C LEU A 327 -24.27 4.53 11.80
N CYS A 328 -24.31 4.20 13.08
CA CYS A 328 -25.46 4.56 13.94
C CYS A 328 -25.65 6.06 14.09
N GLY A 329 -24.57 6.83 14.11
CA GLY A 329 -24.64 8.29 14.22
C GLY A 329 -25.33 8.94 13.03
N ILE A 330 -25.13 8.44 11.82
CA ILE A 330 -25.69 9.04 10.59
C ILE A 330 -26.99 8.39 10.13
N PHE A 331 -27.18 7.09 10.36
CA PHE A 331 -28.38 6.36 9.91
C PHE A 331 -29.36 6.00 11.05
N GLY A 332 -28.97 6.31 12.31
CA GLY A 332 -29.79 6.00 13.49
C GLY A 332 -29.44 4.64 14.11
N GLY A 333 -29.81 4.47 15.38
CA GLY A 333 -29.44 3.31 16.19
C GLY A 333 -29.99 1.97 15.69
N ASP A 334 -31.01 2.00 14.85
CA ASP A 334 -31.62 0.78 14.27
C ASP A 334 -30.69 0.04 13.31
N VAL A 335 -29.64 0.69 12.78
CA VAL A 335 -28.58 0.06 11.98
C VAL A 335 -27.97 -1.15 12.68
N ARG A 336 -27.84 -1.12 14.01
CA ARG A 336 -27.29 -2.26 14.80
C ARG A 336 -28.06 -3.58 14.58
N LYS A 337 -29.35 -3.52 14.21
CA LYS A 337 -30.16 -4.72 13.92
C LYS A 337 -29.76 -5.38 12.59
N HIS A 338 -29.08 -4.66 11.73
CA HIS A 338 -28.66 -5.07 10.40
C HIS A 338 -27.18 -5.45 10.32
N VAL A 339 -26.42 -5.14 11.38
CA VAL A 339 -24.98 -5.46 11.47
C VAL A 339 -24.80 -6.96 11.67
N GLY A 340 -24.08 -7.57 10.74
CA GLY A 340 -23.64 -8.97 10.78
C GLY A 340 -22.18 -9.10 11.19
N ARG A 341 -21.42 -9.83 10.39
CA ARG A 341 -19.97 -10.01 10.60
C ARG A 341 -19.22 -8.70 10.35
N ALA A 342 -18.17 -8.48 11.12
CA ALA A 342 -17.27 -7.35 10.93
C ALA A 342 -15.83 -7.78 11.26
N MET A 343 -14.86 -7.06 10.71
CA MET A 343 -13.45 -7.26 11.05
C MET A 343 -12.67 -5.95 10.94
N MET A 344 -11.43 -5.97 11.39
CA MET A 344 -10.46 -4.89 11.17
C MET A 344 -9.20 -5.47 10.55
N THR A 345 -8.72 -4.86 9.47
CA THR A 345 -7.39 -5.20 8.94
C THR A 345 -6.31 -4.53 9.77
N ASN A 346 -5.20 -5.23 10.02
CA ASN A 346 -4.12 -4.69 10.85
C ASN A 346 -2.73 -5.01 10.25
N TRP A 347 -2.36 -4.29 9.19
CA TRP A 347 -1.06 -4.44 8.55
C TRP A 347 0.10 -3.95 9.41
N GLY A 348 -0.16 -3.04 10.36
CA GLY A 348 0.84 -2.55 11.30
C GLY A 348 1.34 -3.65 12.25
N ALA A 349 0.44 -4.54 12.69
CA ALA A 349 0.79 -5.68 13.53
C ALA A 349 1.40 -6.87 12.77
N GLU A 350 1.27 -6.90 11.43
CA GLU A 350 1.85 -7.96 10.62
C GLU A 350 3.38 -7.82 10.57
N ARG A 351 4.08 -8.70 11.26
CA ARG A 351 5.53 -8.64 11.47
C ARG A 351 6.34 -8.47 10.18
N PHE A 352 5.92 -9.13 9.10
CA PHE A 352 6.64 -9.14 7.84
C PHE A 352 6.15 -8.07 6.84
N VAL A 353 5.36 -7.10 7.34
CA VAL A 353 4.81 -5.99 6.54
C VAL A 353 4.99 -4.65 7.25
N ARG A 354 4.48 -4.50 8.49
CA ARG A 354 4.64 -3.35 9.38
C ARG A 354 4.09 -2.04 8.83
N GLY A 355 2.88 -2.06 8.24
CA GLY A 355 2.17 -0.88 7.74
C GLY A 355 1.54 -1.09 6.37
N ALA A 356 0.91 -0.04 5.83
CA ALA A 356 0.20 -0.10 4.55
C ALA A 356 1.12 0.17 3.36
N TYR A 357 1.68 1.37 3.24
CA TYR A 357 2.58 1.77 2.15
C TYR A 357 3.54 2.89 2.60
N ALA A 358 4.65 3.08 1.87
CA ALA A 358 5.72 3.97 2.28
C ALA A 358 5.49 5.41 1.80
N ALA A 359 5.64 6.38 2.70
CA ALA A 359 5.64 7.81 2.40
C ALA A 359 6.95 8.44 2.87
N ALA A 360 7.56 9.31 2.06
CA ALA A 360 8.78 9.98 2.49
C ALA A 360 8.46 11.10 3.50
N ARG A 361 9.25 11.14 4.56
CA ARG A 361 9.19 12.23 5.54
C ARG A 361 9.54 13.58 4.90
N PRO A 362 9.05 14.69 5.43
CA PRO A 362 9.43 16.03 4.99
C PRO A 362 10.95 16.20 4.92
N GLY A 363 11.42 16.71 3.78
CA GLY A 363 12.85 16.91 3.50
C GLY A 363 13.63 15.62 3.20
N ARG A 364 12.95 14.45 3.06
CA ARG A 364 13.60 13.15 2.91
C ARG A 364 13.22 12.39 1.63
N SER A 365 12.60 13.03 0.66
CA SER A 365 12.19 12.38 -0.61
C SER A 365 13.35 11.70 -1.36
N GLN A 366 14.61 12.12 -1.14
CA GLN A 366 15.82 11.50 -1.71
C GLN A 366 16.06 10.05 -1.23
N ALA A 367 15.42 9.62 -0.15
CA ALA A 367 15.58 8.26 0.36
C ALA A 367 15.21 7.19 -0.67
N ARG A 368 14.21 7.45 -1.53
CA ARG A 368 13.84 6.55 -2.63
C ARG A 368 15.01 6.38 -3.62
N ALA A 369 15.62 7.48 -4.06
CA ALA A 369 16.76 7.45 -4.97
C ALA A 369 17.99 6.75 -4.35
N THR A 370 18.21 6.91 -3.03
CA THR A 370 19.28 6.21 -2.32
C THR A 370 19.07 4.71 -2.34
N LEU A 371 17.86 4.21 -2.05
CA LEU A 371 17.56 2.78 -2.04
C LEU A 371 17.55 2.16 -3.44
N MET A 372 17.36 2.95 -4.48
CA MET A 372 17.48 2.47 -5.88
C MET A 372 18.93 2.21 -6.28
N GLN A 373 19.93 2.69 -5.52
CA GLN A 373 21.34 2.39 -5.80
C GLN A 373 21.71 1.01 -5.25
N PRO A 374 22.25 0.10 -6.07
CA PRO A 374 22.69 -1.21 -5.58
C PRO A 374 23.84 -1.09 -4.58
N VAL A 375 23.81 -1.92 -3.52
CA VAL A 375 24.95 -1.99 -2.59
C VAL A 375 25.96 -3.02 -3.09
N ALA A 376 27.17 -2.56 -3.37
CA ALA A 376 28.30 -3.36 -3.85
C ALA A 376 27.98 -4.25 -5.07
N GLU A 377 27.04 -3.82 -5.91
CA GLU A 377 26.55 -4.60 -7.04
C GLU A 377 26.04 -6.02 -6.65
N LYS A 378 25.59 -6.19 -5.41
CA LYS A 378 25.13 -7.48 -4.86
C LYS A 378 23.74 -7.42 -4.23
N ILE A 379 23.39 -6.30 -3.60
CA ILE A 379 22.12 -6.12 -2.91
C ILE A 379 21.32 -5.07 -3.67
N PHE A 380 20.13 -5.46 -4.10
CA PHE A 380 19.19 -4.62 -4.82
C PHE A 380 17.88 -4.56 -4.06
N PHE A 381 17.21 -3.41 -4.07
CA PHE A 381 15.92 -3.22 -3.43
C PHE A 381 14.85 -2.96 -4.48
N ALA A 382 13.65 -3.53 -4.27
CA ALA A 382 12.48 -3.30 -5.12
C ALA A 382 11.21 -3.32 -4.25
N GLY A 383 10.15 -2.73 -4.74
CA GLY A 383 8.87 -2.69 -4.06
C GLY A 383 8.08 -1.44 -4.41
N GLU A 384 6.87 -1.27 -3.81
CA GLU A 384 6.03 -0.11 -4.05
C GLU A 384 6.73 1.21 -3.67
N HIS A 385 7.56 1.17 -2.65
CA HIS A 385 8.34 2.31 -2.19
C HIS A 385 9.42 2.77 -3.18
N LEU A 386 9.71 2.01 -4.23
CA LEU A 386 10.69 2.32 -5.29
C LEU A 386 10.06 2.29 -6.69
N ALA A 387 8.76 2.45 -6.78
CA ALA A 387 8.01 2.34 -8.03
C ALA A 387 7.89 3.66 -8.82
N GLY A 388 8.66 4.67 -8.45
CA GLY A 388 8.60 5.99 -9.10
C GLY A 388 7.19 6.60 -9.00
N PRO A 389 6.63 7.13 -10.10
CA PRO A 389 5.31 7.76 -10.07
C PRO A 389 4.17 6.86 -9.62
N LEU A 390 4.29 5.54 -9.76
CA LEU A 390 3.31 4.55 -9.28
C LEU A 390 3.67 4.00 -7.89
N MET A 391 4.39 4.78 -7.08
CA MET A 391 4.67 4.42 -5.69
C MET A 391 3.38 4.10 -4.93
N GLN A 392 3.49 3.32 -3.84
CA GLN A 392 2.37 2.92 -2.99
C GLN A 392 1.34 1.98 -3.66
N THR A 393 1.52 1.65 -4.95
CA THR A 393 0.59 0.78 -5.68
C THR A 393 1.14 -0.63 -5.90
N CYS A 394 0.24 -1.60 -5.98
CA CYS A 394 0.58 -2.98 -6.30
C CYS A 394 1.11 -3.14 -7.74
N GLY A 395 0.56 -2.39 -8.69
CA GLY A 395 1.03 -2.33 -10.07
C GLY A 395 2.44 -1.75 -10.16
N GLY A 396 2.68 -0.65 -9.43
CA GLY A 396 4.02 -0.05 -9.34
C GLY A 396 5.05 -0.98 -8.70
N ALA A 397 4.66 -1.72 -7.66
CA ALA A 397 5.54 -2.75 -7.07
C ALA A 397 5.96 -3.79 -8.10
N ARG A 398 5.05 -4.28 -8.96
CA ARG A 398 5.36 -5.19 -10.05
C ARG A 398 6.39 -4.57 -11.01
N LEU A 399 6.16 -3.36 -11.47
CA LEU A 399 7.07 -2.67 -12.40
C LEU A 399 8.46 -2.44 -11.77
N SER A 400 8.52 -2.12 -10.49
CA SER A 400 9.78 -2.00 -9.74
C SER A 400 10.55 -3.31 -9.71
N GLY A 401 9.89 -4.43 -9.42
CA GLY A 401 10.50 -5.76 -9.42
C GLY A 401 11.03 -6.17 -10.80
N GLU A 402 10.25 -5.90 -11.87
CA GLU A 402 10.69 -6.15 -13.25
C GLU A 402 11.91 -5.30 -13.63
N ALA A 403 11.93 -4.02 -13.25
CA ALA A 403 13.02 -3.11 -13.55
C ALA A 403 14.32 -3.54 -12.88
N VAL A 404 14.28 -3.82 -11.58
CA VAL A 404 15.44 -4.26 -10.80
C VAL A 404 15.95 -5.63 -11.30
N ALA A 405 15.06 -6.55 -11.63
CA ALA A 405 15.49 -7.84 -12.19
C ALA A 405 16.21 -7.69 -13.53
N ARG A 406 15.74 -6.78 -14.41
CA ARG A 406 16.45 -6.47 -15.67
C ARG A 406 17.84 -5.87 -15.41
N GLU A 407 17.97 -5.00 -14.41
CA GLU A 407 19.27 -4.44 -14.00
C GLU A 407 20.23 -5.57 -13.52
N VAL A 408 19.75 -6.46 -12.65
CA VAL A 408 20.53 -7.60 -12.17
C VAL A 408 20.95 -8.51 -13.33
N VAL A 409 20.06 -8.79 -14.29
CA VAL A 409 20.37 -9.58 -15.49
C VAL A 409 21.49 -8.91 -16.29
N ALA A 410 21.37 -7.62 -16.59
CA ALA A 410 22.37 -6.88 -17.36
C ALA A 410 23.75 -6.91 -16.66
N GLN A 411 23.78 -6.70 -15.35
CA GLN A 411 25.00 -6.72 -14.56
C GLN A 411 25.65 -8.11 -14.49
N LEU A 412 24.86 -9.17 -14.29
CA LEU A 412 25.39 -10.54 -14.20
C LEU A 412 25.82 -11.10 -15.55
N ALA A 413 25.22 -10.64 -16.64
CA ALA A 413 25.63 -11.02 -18.00
C ALA A 413 26.92 -10.33 -18.46
N ALA A 414 27.29 -9.18 -17.89
CA ALA A 414 28.52 -8.44 -18.19
C ALA A 414 29.76 -8.99 -17.46
N LYS A 415 29.57 -9.87 -16.48
CA LYS A 415 30.65 -10.53 -15.69
C LYS A 415 30.94 -11.95 -16.19
#